data_3faa989b5ed2fb76abe88c475fb69996
#
_entry.id   3faa989b5ed2fb76abe88c475fb69996
#
_cell.length_a   1.000
_cell.length_b   1.000
_cell.length_c   1.000
_cell.angle_alpha   90.00
_cell.angle_beta   90.00
_cell.angle_gamma   90.00
#
_symmetry.space_group_name_H-M   'P 1'
#
loop_
_entity.id
_entity.type
_entity.pdbx_description
1 polymer ?
#
loop_
_entity_poly.entity_id
_entity_poly.type
_entity_poly.pdbx_seq_one_letter_code
_entity_poly.pdbx_strand_id
1 'polypeptide(L)'
;MPKADEGTAAEAADVTTEIRHAEALLKTGALQSAIFNSANFSSIATDARGVIQIFNVGAERMLGFTAAEVVNKITPAEISDPQEVIARATALSRELGAPITPGFEALVFKASRGIEDIYELTYIRKDGSRFPAVVSVTALRDAEGAIIGYLLIGTDNTARKKAEAALLEAGALQRAIFNSANFSSIATDAKGVIQIFNVGAERMLGYAAADVVNIMSAADLHDEEELATRAAALSLEYGVAIATG
;
A
#
# COMPACT_ATOMS: atom_id res chain seq x y z
N MET A 1 71.16 -27.44 -13.36
CA MET A 1 70.07 -26.73 -12.72
C MET A 1 68.83 -26.87 -13.60
N PRO A 2 67.76 -27.53 -13.16
CA PRO A 2 66.56 -27.66 -13.98
C PRO A 2 65.78 -26.35 -13.92
N LYS A 3 65.32 -25.86 -15.08
CA LYS A 3 64.35 -24.79 -15.19
C LYS A 3 62.99 -25.33 -14.67
N ALA A 4 62.56 -24.85 -13.53
CA ALA A 4 61.21 -25.13 -12.99
C ALA A 4 60.17 -24.38 -13.82
N ASP A 5 59.31 -25.08 -14.33
CA ASP A 5 57.88 -25.14 -14.47
C ASP A 5 57.08 -23.82 -14.24
N GLU A 6 57.32 -22.82 -15.11
CA GLU A 6 56.49 -21.62 -15.21
C GLU A 6 55.13 -21.91 -15.93
N GLY A 7 55.02 -23.00 -16.66
CA GLY A 7 53.80 -23.40 -17.38
C GLY A 7 52.68 -23.91 -16.47
N THR A 8 53.05 -24.72 -15.47
CA THR A 8 52.05 -25.33 -14.55
C THR A 8 51.42 -24.32 -13.56
N ALA A 9 52.15 -23.25 -13.22
CA ALA A 9 51.62 -22.19 -12.36
C ALA A 9 50.58 -21.29 -13.09
N ALA A 10 50.83 -21.01 -14.36
CA ALA A 10 49.91 -20.23 -15.19
C ALA A 10 48.61 -21.00 -15.50
N GLU A 11 48.72 -22.30 -15.84
CA GLU A 11 47.54 -23.17 -16.03
C GLU A 11 46.73 -23.35 -14.77
N ALA A 12 47.33 -23.50 -13.58
CA ALA A 12 46.66 -23.60 -12.33
C ALA A 12 45.93 -22.27 -11.94
N ALA A 13 46.51 -21.12 -12.27
CA ALA A 13 45.90 -19.82 -12.06
C ALA A 13 44.67 -19.58 -12.96
N ASP A 14 44.75 -20.05 -14.22
CA ASP A 14 43.64 -19.93 -15.18
C ASP A 14 42.46 -20.82 -14.78
N VAL A 15 42.68 -22.06 -14.42
CA VAL A 15 41.68 -23.00 -13.91
C VAL A 15 41.01 -22.45 -12.63
N THR A 16 41.80 -21.84 -11.73
CA THR A 16 41.24 -21.24 -10.49
C THR A 16 40.34 -20.05 -10.79
N THR A 17 40.67 -19.26 -11.81
CA THR A 17 39.89 -18.10 -12.26
C THR A 17 38.61 -18.56 -12.93
N GLU A 18 38.62 -19.59 -13.76
CA GLU A 18 37.44 -20.20 -14.38
C GLU A 18 36.47 -20.78 -13.33
N ILE A 19 36.99 -21.49 -12.32
CA ILE A 19 36.18 -22.03 -11.22
C ILE A 19 35.49 -20.90 -10.44
N ARG A 20 36.22 -19.82 -10.13
CA ARG A 20 35.64 -18.66 -9.44
C ARG A 20 34.58 -17.96 -10.27
N HIS A 21 34.77 -17.83 -11.57
CA HIS A 21 33.75 -17.30 -12.49
C HIS A 21 32.51 -18.19 -12.55
N ALA A 22 32.69 -19.50 -12.66
CA ALA A 22 31.58 -20.46 -12.65
C ALA A 22 30.80 -20.44 -11.33
N GLU A 23 31.51 -20.39 -10.18
CA GLU A 23 30.85 -20.24 -8.85
C GLU A 23 30.10 -18.92 -8.71
N ALA A 24 30.66 -17.81 -9.21
CA ALA A 24 30.00 -16.51 -9.18
C ALA A 24 28.73 -16.51 -10.04
N LEU A 25 28.76 -17.10 -11.23
CA LEU A 25 27.60 -17.26 -12.10
C LEU A 25 26.51 -18.14 -11.47
N LEU A 26 26.90 -19.26 -10.83
CA LEU A 26 25.97 -20.14 -10.12
C LEU A 26 25.31 -19.45 -8.93
N LYS A 27 26.07 -18.69 -8.13
CA LYS A 27 25.52 -17.90 -7.02
C LYS A 27 24.56 -16.81 -7.51
N THR A 28 24.92 -16.11 -8.57
CA THR A 28 24.08 -15.06 -9.17
C THR A 28 22.78 -15.66 -9.71
N GLY A 29 22.85 -16.79 -10.43
CA GLY A 29 21.69 -17.50 -10.94
C GLY A 29 20.78 -18.05 -9.84
N ALA A 30 21.37 -18.61 -8.78
CA ALA A 30 20.61 -19.10 -7.62
C ALA A 30 19.90 -17.97 -6.88
N LEU A 31 20.55 -16.83 -6.68
CA LEU A 31 19.97 -15.66 -6.05
C LEU A 31 18.83 -15.07 -6.90
N GLN A 32 19.06 -14.89 -8.20
CA GLN A 32 18.02 -14.43 -9.13
C GLN A 32 16.82 -15.37 -9.12
N SER A 33 17.06 -16.70 -9.13
CA SER A 33 16.01 -17.70 -9.06
C SER A 33 15.24 -17.66 -7.74
N ALA A 34 15.93 -17.46 -6.62
CA ALA A 34 15.29 -17.34 -5.30
C ALA A 34 14.43 -16.07 -5.19
N ILE A 35 14.92 -14.93 -5.68
CA ILE A 35 14.15 -13.67 -5.72
C ILE A 35 12.94 -13.84 -6.63
N PHE A 36 13.15 -14.38 -7.83
CA PHE A 36 12.08 -14.56 -8.82
C PHE A 36 11.01 -15.54 -8.34
N ASN A 37 11.39 -16.63 -7.66
CA ASN A 37 10.47 -17.63 -7.13
C ASN A 37 9.95 -17.31 -5.71
N SER A 38 10.09 -16.07 -5.26
CA SER A 38 9.44 -15.63 -4.02
C SER A 38 7.94 -15.87 -4.07
N ALA A 39 7.39 -16.44 -2.99
CA ALA A 39 5.96 -16.70 -2.88
C ALA A 39 5.13 -15.46 -2.53
N ASN A 40 5.78 -14.35 -2.18
CA ASN A 40 5.14 -13.15 -1.63
C ASN A 40 4.63 -12.17 -2.69
N PHE A 41 5.02 -12.35 -3.94
CA PHE A 41 4.57 -11.52 -5.07
C PHE A 41 4.44 -12.37 -6.34
N SER A 42 3.50 -12.00 -7.18
CA SER A 42 3.41 -12.54 -8.54
C SER A 42 4.44 -11.84 -9.42
N SER A 43 5.20 -12.61 -10.19
CA SER A 43 6.10 -12.10 -11.23
C SER A 43 5.70 -12.73 -12.55
N ILE A 44 5.16 -11.92 -13.44
CA ILE A 44 4.63 -12.33 -14.73
C ILE A 44 5.39 -11.56 -15.81
N ALA A 45 6.13 -12.29 -16.65
CA ALA A 45 6.75 -11.66 -17.81
C ALA A 45 6.03 -12.07 -19.09
N THR A 46 5.90 -11.12 -20.03
CA THR A 46 5.23 -11.31 -21.31
C THR A 46 6.18 -11.06 -22.47
N ASP A 47 5.81 -11.50 -23.67
CA ASP A 47 6.39 -10.99 -24.90
C ASP A 47 5.87 -9.57 -25.21
N ALA A 48 6.34 -8.96 -26.30
CA ALA A 48 5.92 -7.62 -26.72
C ALA A 48 4.41 -7.53 -27.05
N ARG A 49 3.75 -8.65 -27.35
CA ARG A 49 2.30 -8.72 -27.66
C ARG A 49 1.46 -8.97 -26.42
N GLY A 50 2.10 -9.21 -25.27
CA GLY A 50 1.44 -9.43 -24.00
C GLY A 50 1.19 -10.89 -23.64
N VAL A 51 1.61 -11.84 -24.45
CA VAL A 51 1.45 -13.25 -24.14
C VAL A 51 2.42 -13.63 -23.01
N ILE A 52 1.89 -14.21 -21.94
CA ILE A 52 2.68 -14.62 -20.77
C ILE A 52 3.74 -15.62 -21.18
N GLN A 53 5.00 -15.33 -20.85
CA GLN A 53 6.17 -16.19 -21.10
C GLN A 53 6.73 -16.78 -19.80
N ILE A 54 6.59 -16.05 -18.71
CA ILE A 54 7.06 -16.46 -17.38
C ILE A 54 5.93 -16.20 -16.37
N PHE A 55 5.73 -17.18 -15.50
CA PHE A 55 4.75 -17.15 -14.43
C PHE A 55 5.36 -17.82 -13.19
N ASN A 56 5.77 -17.03 -12.20
CA ASN A 56 6.52 -17.56 -11.06
C ASN A 56 5.64 -18.30 -10.06
N VAL A 57 6.26 -19.00 -9.11
CA VAL A 57 5.57 -19.74 -8.04
C VAL A 57 4.64 -18.83 -7.21
N GLY A 58 5.03 -17.55 -7.01
CA GLY A 58 4.17 -16.57 -6.34
C GLY A 58 2.88 -16.29 -7.11
N ALA A 59 2.98 -16.15 -8.44
CA ALA A 59 1.81 -16.00 -9.29
C ALA A 59 0.91 -17.25 -9.28
N GLU A 60 1.49 -18.45 -9.33
CA GLU A 60 0.72 -19.70 -9.23
C GLU A 60 -0.08 -19.79 -7.92
N ARG A 61 0.57 -19.50 -6.79
CA ARG A 61 -0.07 -19.53 -5.47
C ARG A 61 -1.14 -18.45 -5.31
N MET A 62 -0.86 -17.25 -5.81
CA MET A 62 -1.73 -16.08 -5.67
C MET A 62 -2.96 -16.19 -6.55
N LEU A 63 -2.80 -16.68 -7.78
CA LEU A 63 -3.84 -16.70 -8.81
C LEU A 63 -4.51 -18.09 -8.99
N GLY A 64 -3.89 -19.15 -8.48
CA GLY A 64 -4.42 -20.51 -8.54
C GLY A 64 -4.28 -21.21 -9.91
N PHE A 65 -3.63 -20.55 -10.88
CA PHE A 65 -3.26 -21.17 -12.15
C PHE A 65 -1.86 -21.77 -12.04
N THR A 66 -1.60 -22.85 -12.75
CA THR A 66 -0.23 -23.33 -12.97
C THR A 66 0.41 -22.58 -14.15
N ALA A 67 1.74 -22.45 -14.17
CA ALA A 67 2.45 -21.85 -15.31
C ALA A 67 2.10 -22.55 -16.63
N ALA A 68 1.94 -23.87 -16.63
CA ALA A 68 1.56 -24.65 -17.81
C ALA A 68 0.17 -24.31 -18.37
N GLU A 69 -0.72 -23.74 -17.56
CA GLU A 69 -2.06 -23.34 -17.99
C GLU A 69 -2.08 -21.95 -18.66
N VAL A 70 -1.13 -21.08 -18.33
CA VAL A 70 -1.15 -19.66 -18.74
C VAL A 70 -0.02 -19.29 -19.70
N VAL A 71 1.17 -19.90 -19.59
CA VAL A 71 2.33 -19.61 -20.43
C VAL A 71 2.05 -19.94 -21.89
N ASN A 72 2.38 -19.03 -22.79
CA ASN A 72 2.11 -19.05 -24.23
C ASN A 72 0.62 -19.17 -24.61
N LYS A 73 -0.32 -18.82 -23.69
CA LYS A 73 -1.76 -19.02 -23.94
C LYS A 73 -2.59 -17.76 -23.71
N ILE A 74 -2.33 -17.04 -22.63
CA ILE A 74 -3.14 -15.87 -22.23
C ILE A 74 -2.27 -14.65 -21.97
N THR A 75 -2.93 -13.51 -21.80
CA THR A 75 -2.32 -12.24 -21.41
C THR A 75 -2.70 -11.90 -19.97
N PRO A 76 -1.98 -11.01 -19.26
CA PRO A 76 -2.36 -10.53 -17.94
C PRO A 76 -3.75 -9.87 -17.87
N ALA A 77 -4.27 -9.36 -19.00
CA ALA A 77 -5.62 -8.80 -19.03
C ALA A 77 -6.71 -9.82 -18.72
N GLU A 78 -6.49 -11.10 -19.05
CA GLU A 78 -7.47 -12.17 -18.85
C GLU A 78 -7.58 -12.63 -17.38
N ILE A 79 -6.58 -12.33 -16.56
CA ILE A 79 -6.59 -12.55 -15.12
C ILE A 79 -6.90 -11.28 -14.32
N SER A 80 -7.34 -10.23 -14.99
CA SER A 80 -7.68 -8.92 -14.44
C SER A 80 -9.18 -8.63 -14.61
N ASP A 81 -9.74 -7.79 -13.73
CA ASP A 81 -11.14 -7.38 -13.88
C ASP A 81 -11.36 -6.61 -15.18
N PRO A 82 -12.22 -7.09 -16.12
CA PRO A 82 -12.40 -6.46 -17.41
C PRO A 82 -12.94 -5.03 -17.34
N GLN A 83 -13.80 -4.73 -16.34
CA GLN A 83 -14.37 -3.40 -16.18
C GLN A 83 -13.32 -2.38 -15.71
N GLU A 84 -12.43 -2.80 -14.81
CA GLU A 84 -11.32 -1.97 -14.36
C GLU A 84 -10.30 -1.74 -15.48
N VAL A 85 -10.02 -2.74 -16.31
CA VAL A 85 -9.15 -2.60 -17.48
C VAL A 85 -9.74 -1.61 -18.51
N ILE A 86 -11.06 -1.67 -18.76
CA ILE A 86 -11.77 -0.71 -19.63
C ILE A 86 -11.72 0.71 -19.03
N ALA A 87 -12.01 0.84 -17.74
CA ALA A 87 -11.98 2.11 -17.04
C ALA A 87 -10.56 2.74 -17.09
N ARG A 88 -9.52 1.91 -16.89
CA ARG A 88 -8.12 2.32 -16.99
C ARG A 88 -7.78 2.80 -18.41
N ALA A 89 -8.16 2.07 -19.45
CA ALA A 89 -7.95 2.49 -20.84
C ALA A 89 -8.59 3.87 -21.11
N THR A 90 -9.81 4.06 -20.63
CA THR A 90 -10.56 5.32 -20.79
C THR A 90 -9.87 6.47 -20.03
N ALA A 91 -9.43 6.24 -18.81
CA ALA A 91 -8.75 7.23 -17.99
C ALA A 91 -7.41 7.66 -18.61
N LEU A 92 -6.59 6.68 -19.02
CA LEU A 92 -5.30 6.92 -19.67
C LEU A 92 -5.48 7.62 -21.04
N SER A 93 -6.50 7.26 -21.83
CA SER A 93 -6.80 7.93 -23.10
C SER A 93 -7.09 9.41 -22.90
N ARG A 94 -7.79 9.76 -21.82
CA ARG A 94 -8.09 11.16 -21.48
C ARG A 94 -6.85 11.88 -20.93
N GLU A 95 -6.09 11.23 -20.05
CA GLU A 95 -4.89 11.80 -19.42
C GLU A 95 -3.81 12.12 -20.47
N LEU A 96 -3.60 11.22 -21.43
CA LEU A 96 -2.49 11.26 -22.37
C LEU A 96 -2.87 11.75 -23.77
N GLY A 97 -4.16 12.03 -24.02
CA GLY A 97 -4.65 12.54 -25.30
C GLY A 97 -4.47 11.55 -26.47
N ALA A 98 -4.39 10.24 -26.19
CA ALA A 98 -4.16 9.19 -27.19
C ALA A 98 -5.17 8.06 -27.00
N PRO A 99 -5.73 7.49 -28.10
CA PRO A 99 -6.62 6.35 -27.99
C PRO A 99 -5.85 5.14 -27.47
N ILE A 100 -6.35 4.52 -26.40
CA ILE A 100 -5.77 3.32 -25.78
C ILE A 100 -6.81 2.23 -25.79
N THR A 101 -6.45 1.08 -26.36
CA THR A 101 -7.35 -0.07 -26.47
C THR A 101 -7.50 -0.76 -25.11
N PRO A 102 -8.74 -1.05 -24.66
CA PRO A 102 -8.95 -1.90 -23.49
C PRO A 102 -8.31 -3.28 -23.66
N GLY A 103 -7.64 -3.76 -22.62
CA GLY A 103 -6.92 -5.03 -22.64
C GLY A 103 -5.47 -4.85 -22.19
N PHE A 104 -4.58 -5.67 -22.74
CA PHE A 104 -3.18 -5.67 -22.37
C PHE A 104 -2.49 -4.30 -22.56
N GLU A 105 -2.82 -3.60 -23.67
CA GLU A 105 -2.29 -2.27 -23.94
C GLU A 105 -2.53 -1.29 -22.78
N ALA A 106 -3.72 -1.30 -22.19
CA ALA A 106 -4.04 -0.44 -21.05
C ALA A 106 -3.20 -0.74 -19.82
N LEU A 107 -2.74 -1.97 -19.66
CA LEU A 107 -1.90 -2.38 -18.52
C LEU A 107 -0.46 -1.91 -18.66
N VAL A 108 0.06 -1.76 -19.88
CA VAL A 108 1.49 -1.52 -20.13
C VAL A 108 1.77 -0.17 -20.79
N PHE A 109 0.76 0.63 -21.07
CA PHE A 109 0.87 1.84 -21.90
C PHE A 109 1.90 2.85 -21.39
N LYS A 110 1.91 3.16 -20.11
CA LYS A 110 2.91 4.06 -19.50
C LYS A 110 4.30 3.45 -19.56
N ALA A 111 4.43 2.18 -19.16
CA ALA A 111 5.71 1.47 -19.18
C ALA A 111 6.32 1.38 -20.59
N SER A 112 5.50 1.24 -21.65
CA SER A 112 5.98 1.24 -23.04
C SER A 112 6.67 2.56 -23.42
N ARG A 113 6.31 3.65 -22.76
CA ARG A 113 6.86 5.00 -22.95
C ARG A 113 7.97 5.34 -21.94
N GLY A 114 8.40 4.40 -21.12
CA GLY A 114 9.42 4.61 -20.09
C GLY A 114 8.93 5.39 -18.89
N ILE A 115 7.60 5.49 -18.71
CA ILE A 115 6.97 6.12 -17.54
C ILE A 115 6.73 5.04 -16.50
N GLU A 116 7.14 5.29 -15.26
CA GLU A 116 6.85 4.40 -14.14
C GLU A 116 5.34 4.20 -13.99
N ASP A 117 4.91 2.96 -13.84
CA ASP A 117 3.50 2.61 -13.81
C ASP A 117 3.21 1.62 -12.66
N ILE A 118 2.65 2.18 -11.59
CA ILE A 118 2.16 1.42 -10.44
C ILE A 118 0.69 1.76 -10.27
N TYR A 119 -0.16 0.72 -10.22
CA TYR A 119 -1.61 0.90 -10.09
C TYR A 119 -2.26 -0.22 -9.31
N GLU A 120 -3.43 0.05 -8.78
CA GLU A 120 -4.31 -0.96 -8.20
C GLU A 120 -5.21 -1.56 -9.26
N LEU A 121 -5.42 -2.87 -9.19
CA LEU A 121 -6.27 -3.64 -10.08
C LEU A 121 -6.81 -4.85 -9.34
N THR A 122 -8.02 -5.27 -9.66
CA THR A 122 -8.60 -6.51 -9.15
C THR A 122 -8.13 -7.69 -10.01
N TYR A 123 -7.40 -8.62 -9.39
CA TYR A 123 -7.07 -9.90 -10.00
C TYR A 123 -8.18 -10.94 -9.77
N ILE A 124 -8.37 -11.81 -10.76
CA ILE A 124 -9.33 -12.90 -10.75
C ILE A 124 -8.57 -14.21 -10.71
N ARG A 125 -8.83 -15.03 -9.68
CA ARG A 125 -8.22 -16.35 -9.54
C ARG A 125 -8.92 -17.36 -10.44
N LYS A 126 -8.29 -18.52 -10.62
CA LYS A 126 -8.83 -19.65 -11.39
C LYS A 126 -10.20 -20.12 -10.88
N ASP A 127 -10.46 -20.03 -9.59
CA ASP A 127 -11.74 -20.37 -8.98
C ASP A 127 -12.81 -19.26 -9.11
N GLY A 128 -12.50 -18.17 -9.80
CA GLY A 128 -13.37 -17.01 -9.96
C GLY A 128 -13.35 -16.03 -8.79
N SER A 129 -12.67 -16.34 -7.70
CA SER A 129 -12.53 -15.39 -6.58
C SER A 129 -11.66 -14.19 -6.98
N ARG A 130 -11.89 -13.05 -6.32
CA ARG A 130 -11.30 -11.76 -6.68
C ARG A 130 -10.53 -11.17 -5.50
N PHE A 131 -9.45 -10.48 -5.77
CA PHE A 131 -8.70 -9.77 -4.75
C PHE A 131 -8.03 -8.51 -5.31
N PRO A 132 -7.88 -7.44 -4.51
CA PRO A 132 -7.17 -6.25 -4.92
C PRO A 132 -5.67 -6.54 -4.98
N ALA A 133 -5.04 -6.17 -6.09
CA ALA A 133 -3.60 -6.25 -6.28
C ALA A 133 -3.02 -4.86 -6.56
N VAL A 134 -1.80 -4.62 -6.09
CA VAL A 134 -0.96 -3.51 -6.56
C VAL A 134 0.00 -4.09 -7.58
N VAL A 135 -0.01 -3.52 -8.78
CA VAL A 135 0.77 -3.99 -9.92
C VAL A 135 1.77 -2.93 -10.34
N SER A 136 3.05 -3.30 -10.40
CA SER A 136 4.13 -2.50 -11.00
C SER A 136 4.51 -3.09 -12.35
N VAL A 137 4.65 -2.24 -13.36
CA VAL A 137 4.93 -2.66 -14.74
C VAL A 137 6.21 -2.02 -15.25
N THR A 138 7.09 -2.86 -15.82
CA THR A 138 8.35 -2.43 -16.43
C THR A 138 8.45 -3.01 -17.84
N ALA A 139 8.82 -2.19 -18.82
CA ALA A 139 9.12 -2.65 -20.17
C ALA A 139 10.51 -3.30 -20.20
N LEU A 140 10.60 -4.50 -20.77
CA LEU A 140 11.84 -5.20 -21.05
C LEU A 140 12.33 -4.80 -22.42
N ARG A 141 13.59 -4.38 -22.52
CA ARG A 141 14.18 -3.89 -23.78
C ARG A 141 15.45 -4.68 -24.11
N ASP A 142 15.68 -4.83 -25.42
CA ASP A 142 16.95 -5.36 -25.91
C ASP A 142 18.07 -4.31 -25.88
N ALA A 143 19.24 -4.68 -26.39
CA ALA A 143 20.43 -3.82 -26.45
C ALA A 143 20.24 -2.60 -27.36
N GLU A 144 19.36 -2.70 -28.35
CA GLU A 144 18.98 -1.66 -29.31
C GLU A 144 17.87 -0.74 -28.77
N GLY A 145 17.30 -1.05 -27.59
CA GLY A 145 16.24 -0.29 -26.93
C GLY A 145 14.83 -0.67 -27.38
N ALA A 146 14.67 -1.66 -28.25
CA ALA A 146 13.36 -2.14 -28.66
C ALA A 146 12.67 -2.93 -27.53
N ILE A 147 11.36 -2.81 -27.41
CA ILE A 147 10.60 -3.54 -26.38
C ILE A 147 10.45 -5.00 -26.82
N ILE A 148 11.03 -5.90 -26.02
CA ILE A 148 10.93 -7.36 -26.20
C ILE A 148 9.85 -7.99 -25.33
N GLY A 149 9.31 -7.25 -24.35
CA GLY A 149 8.26 -7.72 -23.45
C GLY A 149 8.04 -6.79 -22.29
N TYR A 150 7.31 -7.29 -21.29
CA TYR A 150 7.00 -6.54 -20.07
C TYR A 150 7.09 -7.46 -18.86
N LEU A 151 7.54 -6.90 -17.75
CA LEU A 151 7.51 -7.54 -16.43
C LEU A 151 6.44 -6.86 -15.59
N LEU A 152 5.50 -7.64 -15.08
CA LEU A 152 4.45 -7.22 -14.17
C LEU A 152 4.69 -7.88 -12.82
N ILE A 153 4.88 -7.08 -11.78
CA ILE A 153 5.01 -7.55 -10.40
C ILE A 153 3.74 -7.15 -9.66
N GLY A 154 3.02 -8.14 -9.17
CA GLY A 154 1.76 -7.96 -8.44
C GLY A 154 1.87 -8.42 -6.99
N THR A 155 1.31 -7.64 -6.07
CA THR A 155 1.18 -7.99 -4.65
C THR A 155 -0.27 -8.00 -4.23
N ASP A 156 -0.69 -8.98 -3.41
CA ASP A 156 -2.03 -9.03 -2.83
C ASP A 156 -2.17 -7.91 -1.78
N ASN A 157 -3.10 -6.99 -2.03
CA ASN A 157 -3.36 -5.83 -1.18
C ASN A 157 -4.53 -6.04 -0.21
N THR A 158 -5.06 -7.27 -0.11
CA THR A 158 -6.25 -7.60 0.68
C THR A 158 -6.08 -7.24 2.15
N ALA A 159 -4.96 -7.62 2.75
CA ALA A 159 -4.70 -7.38 4.18
C ALA A 159 -4.67 -5.86 4.48
N ARG A 160 -3.99 -5.07 3.63
CA ARG A 160 -3.93 -3.62 3.78
C ARG A 160 -5.31 -2.98 3.63
N LYS A 161 -6.07 -3.35 2.60
CA LYS A 161 -7.43 -2.83 2.38
C LYS A 161 -8.40 -3.17 3.53
N LYS A 162 -8.30 -4.38 4.08
CA LYS A 162 -9.09 -4.77 5.25
C LYS A 162 -8.73 -3.97 6.49
N ALA A 163 -7.44 -3.76 6.76
CA ALA A 163 -6.99 -2.96 7.89
C ALA A 163 -7.45 -1.49 7.77
N GLU A 164 -7.34 -0.91 6.57
CA GLU A 164 -7.81 0.45 6.28
C GLU A 164 -9.32 0.59 6.48
N ALA A 165 -10.10 -0.35 5.96
CA ALA A 165 -11.56 -0.38 6.14
C ALA A 165 -11.95 -0.51 7.62
N ALA A 166 -11.30 -1.40 8.38
CA ALA A 166 -11.54 -1.57 9.81
C ALA A 166 -11.23 -0.29 10.61
N LEU A 167 -10.14 0.42 10.25
CA LEU A 167 -9.78 1.69 10.87
C LEU A 167 -10.83 2.78 10.59
N LEU A 168 -11.31 2.87 9.36
CA LEU A 168 -12.37 3.82 8.97
C LEU A 168 -13.68 3.52 9.70
N GLU A 169 -14.06 2.24 9.80
CA GLU A 169 -15.26 1.80 10.52
C GLU A 169 -15.17 2.11 12.01
N ALA A 170 -14.03 1.80 12.65
CA ALA A 170 -13.80 2.13 14.06
C ALA A 170 -13.87 3.64 14.32
N GLY A 171 -13.26 4.45 13.44
CA GLY A 171 -13.32 5.90 13.52
C GLY A 171 -14.72 6.46 13.29
N ALA A 172 -15.52 5.85 12.42
CA ALA A 172 -16.92 6.24 12.21
C ALA A 172 -17.79 5.92 13.43
N LEU A 173 -17.63 4.72 14.02
CA LEU A 173 -18.32 4.31 15.23
C LEU A 173 -17.96 5.21 16.41
N GLN A 174 -16.67 5.50 16.61
CA GLN A 174 -16.20 6.41 17.66
C GLN A 174 -16.83 7.81 17.51
N ARG A 175 -16.86 8.36 16.30
CA ARG A 175 -17.52 9.64 16.03
C ARG A 175 -19.02 9.59 16.28
N ALA A 176 -19.69 8.49 15.91
CA ALA A 176 -21.13 8.33 16.14
C ALA A 176 -21.47 8.28 17.64
N ILE A 177 -20.68 7.54 18.43
CA ILE A 177 -20.83 7.48 19.89
C ILE A 177 -20.55 8.86 20.48
N PHE A 178 -19.45 9.49 20.09
CA PHE A 178 -19.03 10.79 20.60
C PHE A 178 -20.05 11.89 20.28
N ASN A 179 -20.62 11.88 19.08
CA ASN A 179 -21.64 12.85 18.64
C ASN A 179 -23.07 12.42 19.00
N SER A 180 -23.24 11.44 19.90
CA SER A 180 -24.54 11.08 20.39
C SER A 180 -25.19 12.29 21.12
N ALA A 181 -26.43 12.56 20.78
CA ALA A 181 -27.18 13.65 21.40
C ALA A 181 -27.63 13.36 22.85
N ASN A 182 -27.39 12.15 23.34
CA ASN A 182 -27.89 11.68 24.63
C ASN A 182 -26.97 11.98 25.81
N PHE A 183 -25.74 12.41 25.56
CA PHE A 183 -24.80 12.84 26.60
C PHE A 183 -23.91 13.98 26.10
N SER A 184 -23.58 14.90 27.02
CA SER A 184 -22.57 15.92 26.74
C SER A 184 -21.15 15.32 26.89
N SER A 185 -20.27 15.64 25.95
CA SER A 185 -18.86 15.34 26.05
C SER A 185 -18.05 16.60 25.78
N ILE A 186 -17.36 17.06 26.82
CA ILE A 186 -16.54 18.26 26.80
C ILE A 186 -15.12 17.84 27.22
N ALA A 187 -14.13 18.23 26.45
CA ALA A 187 -12.73 18.04 26.84
C ALA A 187 -11.99 19.37 26.75
N THR A 188 -11.07 19.59 27.69
CA THR A 188 -10.29 20.82 27.79
C THR A 188 -8.80 20.53 27.63
N ASP A 189 -8.03 21.55 27.34
CA ASP A 189 -6.57 21.55 27.50
C ASP A 189 -6.16 21.69 28.96
N ALA A 190 -4.86 21.68 29.23
CA ALA A 190 -4.31 21.82 30.59
C ALA A 190 -4.61 23.19 31.25
N LYS A 191 -5.10 24.17 30.48
CA LYS A 191 -5.50 25.49 30.99
C LYS A 191 -7.01 25.60 31.20
N GLY A 192 -7.77 24.51 30.99
CA GLY A 192 -9.20 24.49 31.10
C GLY A 192 -9.96 24.97 29.85
N VAL A 193 -9.25 25.38 28.78
CA VAL A 193 -9.90 25.85 27.55
C VAL A 193 -10.50 24.67 26.79
N ILE A 194 -11.78 24.80 26.42
CA ILE A 194 -12.54 23.76 25.72
C ILE A 194 -11.93 23.49 24.37
N GLN A 195 -11.56 22.21 24.15
CA GLN A 195 -11.00 21.71 22.87
C GLN A 195 -12.01 20.85 22.12
N ILE A 196 -12.92 20.21 22.84
CA ILE A 196 -13.93 19.32 22.30
C ILE A 196 -15.29 19.68 22.95
N PHE A 197 -16.31 19.78 22.10
CA PHE A 197 -17.69 20.07 22.52
C PHE A 197 -18.62 19.32 21.55
N ASN A 198 -19.22 18.23 22.00
CA ASN A 198 -20.02 17.38 21.13
C ASN A 198 -21.44 17.87 20.93
N VAL A 199 -22.18 17.28 19.97
CA VAL A 199 -23.59 17.63 19.68
C VAL A 199 -24.48 17.47 20.91
N GLY A 200 -24.16 16.52 21.79
CA GLY A 200 -24.88 16.37 23.06
C GLY A 200 -24.69 17.57 24.00
N ALA A 201 -23.45 18.09 24.06
CA ALA A 201 -23.16 19.30 24.83
C ALA A 201 -23.84 20.53 24.21
N GLU A 202 -23.84 20.69 22.89
CA GLU A 202 -24.57 21.78 22.21
C GLU A 202 -26.06 21.78 22.55
N ARG A 203 -26.68 20.60 22.51
CA ARG A 203 -28.13 20.47 22.82
C ARG A 203 -28.46 20.70 24.29
N MET A 204 -27.60 20.24 25.20
CA MET A 204 -27.84 20.36 26.64
C MET A 204 -27.55 21.77 27.14
N LEU A 205 -26.52 22.41 26.64
CA LEU A 205 -26.06 23.70 27.16
C LEU A 205 -26.44 24.88 26.28
N GLY A 206 -26.92 24.64 25.05
CA GLY A 206 -27.44 25.69 24.15
C GLY A 206 -26.36 26.51 23.43
N TYR A 207 -25.08 26.16 23.55
CA TYR A 207 -23.97 26.80 22.82
C TYR A 207 -23.65 26.00 21.55
N ALA A 208 -23.28 26.68 20.50
CA ALA A 208 -22.67 25.99 19.36
C ALA A 208 -21.18 25.69 19.62
N ALA A 209 -20.67 24.57 19.15
CA ALA A 209 -19.25 24.20 19.33
C ALA A 209 -18.32 25.28 18.79
N ALA A 210 -18.68 25.95 17.68
CA ALA A 210 -17.92 27.04 17.10
C ALA A 210 -17.75 28.27 18.02
N ASP A 211 -18.69 28.47 18.98
CA ASP A 211 -18.68 29.59 19.88
C ASP A 211 -17.89 29.34 21.17
N VAL A 212 -17.58 28.05 21.45
CA VAL A 212 -16.95 27.68 22.72
C VAL A 212 -15.56 27.03 22.53
N VAL A 213 -15.32 26.28 21.44
CA VAL A 213 -14.06 25.59 21.22
C VAL A 213 -12.92 26.56 20.96
N ASN A 214 -11.82 26.45 21.72
CA ASN A 214 -10.67 27.36 21.75
C ASN A 214 -11.01 28.80 22.18
N ILE A 215 -12.20 29.04 22.75
CA ILE A 215 -12.68 30.39 23.10
C ILE A 215 -13.02 30.44 24.60
N MET A 216 -13.78 29.48 25.10
CA MET A 216 -14.26 29.44 26.47
C MET A 216 -13.54 28.41 27.32
N SER A 217 -13.47 28.65 28.61
CA SER A 217 -13.05 27.64 29.59
C SER A 217 -14.27 26.79 30.04
N ALA A 218 -13.99 25.59 30.57
CA ALA A 218 -15.09 24.80 31.15
C ALA A 218 -15.73 25.49 32.36
N ALA A 219 -15.01 26.35 33.07
CA ALA A 219 -15.53 27.11 34.17
C ALA A 219 -16.62 28.09 33.74
N ASP A 220 -16.52 28.66 32.53
CA ASP A 220 -17.52 29.63 31.99
C ASP A 220 -18.89 29.00 31.73
N LEU A 221 -18.98 27.68 31.76
CA LEU A 221 -20.24 26.92 31.60
C LEU A 221 -20.92 26.56 32.92
N HIS A 222 -20.34 26.95 34.06
CA HIS A 222 -20.84 26.62 35.40
C HIS A 222 -21.27 27.88 36.16
N ASP A 223 -22.06 27.67 37.18
CA ASP A 223 -22.44 28.73 38.12
C ASP A 223 -21.23 29.13 38.97
N GLU A 224 -20.94 30.44 39.06
CA GLU A 224 -19.76 30.96 39.76
C GLU A 224 -19.82 30.68 41.29
N GLU A 225 -21.04 30.74 41.91
CA GLU A 225 -21.21 30.47 43.35
C GLU A 225 -20.99 28.99 43.67
N GLU A 226 -21.46 28.08 42.76
CA GLU A 226 -21.22 26.64 42.91
C GLU A 226 -19.75 26.32 42.78
N LEU A 227 -19.04 26.92 41.79
CA LEU A 227 -17.60 26.76 41.63
C LEU A 227 -16.82 27.24 42.84
N ALA A 228 -17.13 28.41 43.36
CA ALA A 228 -16.48 28.98 44.53
C ALA A 228 -16.69 28.08 45.76
N THR A 229 -17.93 27.60 45.97
CA THR A 229 -18.29 26.70 47.07
C THR A 229 -17.52 25.38 46.96
N ARG A 230 -17.45 24.81 45.77
CA ARG A 230 -16.73 23.57 45.52
C ARG A 230 -15.21 23.72 45.70
N ALA A 231 -14.62 24.80 45.22
CA ALA A 231 -13.20 25.11 45.39
C ALA A 231 -12.85 25.28 46.86
N ALA A 232 -13.69 25.98 47.66
CA ALA A 232 -13.50 26.13 49.13
C ALA A 232 -13.57 24.79 49.83
N ALA A 233 -14.55 23.93 49.50
CA ALA A 233 -14.69 22.60 50.10
C ALA A 233 -13.48 21.73 49.80
N LEU A 234 -13.02 21.67 48.53
CA LEU A 234 -11.85 20.91 48.14
C LEU A 234 -10.56 21.46 48.76
N SER A 235 -10.42 22.78 48.89
CA SER A 235 -9.28 23.41 49.56
C SER A 235 -9.16 22.98 51.05
N LEU A 236 -10.30 22.83 51.70
CA LEU A 236 -10.38 22.37 53.10
C LEU A 236 -10.07 20.88 53.19
N GLU A 237 -10.54 20.06 52.28
CA GLU A 237 -10.35 18.62 52.24
C GLU A 237 -8.87 18.25 52.00
N TYR A 238 -8.25 18.90 51.03
CA TYR A 238 -6.88 18.60 50.61
C TYR A 238 -5.79 19.47 51.23
N GLY A 239 -6.14 20.50 51.95
CA GLY A 239 -5.20 21.40 52.62
C GLY A 239 -4.38 22.28 51.65
N VAL A 240 -4.87 22.47 50.44
CA VAL A 240 -4.20 23.22 49.38
C VAL A 240 -5.18 24.24 48.78
N ALA A 241 -4.76 25.46 48.51
CA ALA A 241 -5.61 26.46 47.89
C ALA A 241 -5.97 26.02 46.45
N ILE A 242 -7.26 25.84 46.16
CA ILE A 242 -7.79 25.47 44.84
C ILE A 242 -8.53 26.68 44.27
N ALA A 243 -8.11 27.09 43.07
CA ALA A 243 -8.70 28.19 42.35
C ALA A 243 -10.07 27.78 41.71
N THR A 244 -10.92 28.75 41.38
CA THR A 244 -12.25 28.55 40.79
C THR A 244 -12.24 28.44 39.27
N GLY A 245 -11.09 28.52 38.61
CA GLY A 245 -10.97 28.43 37.15
C GLY A 245 -9.58 28.12 36.68
#